data_8fbd04ef5d8ccfd3d9429d47d24e225b
#
_entry.id   8fbd04ef5d8ccfd3d9429d47d24e225b
#
_cell.length_a   1.000
_cell.length_b   1.000
_cell.length_c   1.000
_cell.angle_alpha   90.00
_cell.angle_beta   90.00
_cell.angle_gamma   90.00
#
_symmetry.space_group_name_H-M   'P 1'
#
loop_
_entity.id
_entity.type
_entity.pdbx_description
1 polymer ?
#
loop_
_entity_poly.entity_id
_entity_poly.type
_entity_poly.pdbx_seq_one_letter_code
_entity_poly.pdbx_strand_id
1 'polypeptide(L)'
;MELKELIAKAKEKEVKAMEELFIRFTPLLKSRAKRYSGYGLEYDDIFQQAALLFIIAVYDYEERPSTSFAGYIKKRIDWGLWVYYRKYLKQKIEISYGLKIGN
;
A
#
# COMPACT_ATOMS: atom_id res chain seq x y z
N MET A 1 -20.23 -1.50 -12.20
CA MET A 1 -19.14 -1.46 -13.18
C MET A 1 -18.16 -2.59 -12.90
N GLU A 2 -17.75 -3.28 -13.92
CA GLU A 2 -16.80 -4.38 -13.76
C GLU A 2 -15.44 -3.88 -13.29
N LEU A 3 -14.76 -4.72 -12.54
CA LEU A 3 -13.44 -4.39 -12.01
C LEU A 3 -12.46 -3.98 -13.10
N LYS A 4 -12.40 -4.73 -14.18
CA LYS A 4 -11.50 -4.45 -15.30
C LYS A 4 -11.74 -3.06 -15.89
N GLU A 5 -13.00 -2.68 -16.03
CA GLU A 5 -13.38 -1.38 -16.55
C GLU A 5 -13.02 -0.26 -15.58
N LEU A 6 -13.24 -0.48 -14.28
CA LEU A 6 -12.82 0.48 -13.25
C LEU A 6 -11.33 0.71 -13.25
N ILE A 7 -10.56 -0.35 -13.37
CA ILE A 7 -9.10 -0.26 -13.42
C ILE A 7 -8.66 0.59 -14.61
N ALA A 8 -9.23 0.31 -15.79
CA ALA A 8 -8.87 1.05 -17.00
C ALA A 8 -9.16 2.54 -16.82
N LYS A 9 -10.33 2.88 -16.29
CA LYS A 9 -10.73 4.27 -16.08
C LYS A 9 -9.91 4.96 -15.02
N ALA A 10 -9.59 4.26 -13.93
CA ALA A 10 -8.74 4.81 -12.87
C ALA A 10 -7.35 5.13 -13.41
N LYS A 11 -6.80 4.27 -14.27
CA LYS A 11 -5.50 4.51 -14.90
C LYS A 11 -5.53 5.72 -15.83
N GLU A 12 -6.69 6.06 -16.37
CA GLU A 12 -6.88 7.26 -17.17
C GLU A 12 -7.16 8.50 -16.32
N LYS A 13 -6.95 8.38 -15.01
CA LYS A 13 -7.12 9.47 -14.04
C LYS A 13 -8.56 9.92 -13.85
N GLU A 14 -9.50 9.02 -14.06
CA GLU A 14 -10.90 9.26 -13.72
C GLU A 14 -11.07 9.15 -12.21
N VAL A 15 -11.29 10.27 -11.55
CA VAL A 15 -11.32 10.34 -10.07
C VAL A 15 -12.37 9.40 -9.48
N LYS A 16 -13.57 9.39 -10.03
CA LYS A 16 -14.66 8.55 -9.49
C LYS A 16 -14.34 7.06 -9.59
N ALA A 17 -13.66 6.64 -10.66
CA ALA A 17 -13.27 5.25 -10.83
C ALA A 17 -12.22 4.87 -9.77
N MET A 18 -11.26 5.75 -9.51
CA MET A 18 -10.26 5.51 -8.48
C MET A 18 -10.89 5.47 -7.09
N GLU A 19 -11.84 6.35 -6.81
CA GLU A 19 -12.56 6.34 -5.54
C GLU A 19 -13.29 5.01 -5.33
N GLU A 20 -13.98 4.53 -6.36
CA GLU A 20 -14.70 3.26 -6.24
C GLU A 20 -13.76 2.08 -6.03
N LEU A 21 -12.64 2.05 -6.74
CA LEU A 21 -11.61 1.03 -6.51
C LEU A 21 -11.08 1.10 -5.09
N PHE A 22 -10.79 2.29 -4.61
CA PHE A 22 -10.28 2.51 -3.27
C PHE A 22 -11.26 1.97 -2.22
N ILE A 23 -12.55 2.29 -2.40
CA ILE A 23 -13.59 1.81 -1.48
C ILE A 23 -13.64 0.29 -1.47
N ARG A 24 -13.57 -0.34 -2.64
CA ARG A 24 -13.60 -1.80 -2.73
C ARG A 24 -12.43 -2.46 -2.02
N PHE A 25 -11.26 -1.82 -2.01
CA PHE A 25 -10.05 -2.38 -1.42
C PHE A 25 -9.74 -1.85 -0.03
N THR A 26 -10.57 -0.95 0.50
CA THR A 26 -10.37 -0.40 1.85
C THR A 26 -10.28 -1.48 2.93
N PRO A 27 -11.09 -2.56 2.91
CA PRO A 27 -10.93 -3.61 3.92
C PRO A 27 -9.54 -4.24 3.93
N LEU A 28 -8.94 -4.43 2.76
CA LEU A 28 -7.58 -4.95 2.66
C LEU A 28 -6.58 -3.95 3.26
N LEU A 29 -6.72 -2.67 2.91
CA LEU A 29 -5.81 -1.63 3.41
C LEU A 29 -5.89 -1.53 4.93
N LYS A 30 -7.10 -1.57 5.49
CA LYS A 30 -7.30 -1.53 6.94
C LYS A 30 -6.67 -2.75 7.62
N SER A 31 -6.86 -3.92 7.04
CA SER A 31 -6.30 -5.16 7.56
C SER A 31 -4.78 -5.08 7.63
N ARG A 32 -4.15 -4.58 6.58
CA ARG A 32 -2.70 -4.49 6.53
C ARG A 32 -2.15 -3.39 7.44
N ALA A 33 -2.84 -2.26 7.53
CA ALA A 33 -2.46 -1.19 8.45
C ALA A 33 -2.51 -1.67 9.89
N LYS A 34 -3.53 -2.45 10.23
CA LYS A 34 -3.67 -3.02 11.57
C LYS A 34 -2.53 -3.99 11.89
N ARG A 35 -2.09 -4.76 10.90
CA ARG A 35 -1.01 -5.73 11.10
C ARG A 35 0.29 -5.06 11.56
N TYR A 36 0.59 -3.88 11.04
CA TYR A 36 1.84 -3.18 11.35
C TYR A 36 1.71 -2.15 12.48
N SER A 37 0.50 -1.91 12.96
CA SER A 37 0.32 -1.01 14.11
C SER A 37 0.75 -1.69 15.40
N GLY A 38 1.06 -0.91 16.41
CA GLY A 38 1.43 -1.45 17.72
C GLY A 38 2.92 -1.61 17.97
N TYR A 39 3.75 -1.34 16.97
CA TYR A 39 5.21 -1.41 17.11
C TYR A 39 5.83 -0.01 17.13
N GLY A 40 5.09 0.94 17.66
CA GLY A 40 5.51 2.34 17.66
C GLY A 40 5.03 3.11 16.44
N LEU A 41 4.44 2.42 15.46
CA LEU A 41 3.81 3.05 14.31
C LEU A 41 2.32 3.20 14.57
N GLU A 42 1.80 4.37 14.26
CA GLU A 42 0.38 4.63 14.44
C GLU A 42 -0.42 4.12 13.25
N TYR A 43 -1.61 3.59 13.55
CA TYR A 43 -2.50 3.03 12.53
C TYR A 43 -2.78 4.01 11.39
N ASP A 44 -3.10 5.27 11.73
CA ASP A 44 -3.45 6.25 10.71
C ASP A 44 -2.31 6.53 9.74
N ASP A 45 -1.09 6.58 10.24
CA ASP A 45 0.09 6.80 9.40
C ASP A 45 0.31 5.62 8.46
N ILE A 46 0.15 4.41 8.98
CA ILE A 46 0.31 3.19 8.17
C ILE A 46 -0.80 3.11 7.12
N PHE A 47 -2.04 3.46 7.51
CA PHE A 47 -3.16 3.44 6.57
C PHE A 47 -2.93 4.43 5.42
N GLN A 48 -2.44 5.63 5.73
CA GLN A 48 -2.11 6.60 4.69
C GLN A 48 -1.04 6.06 3.75
N GLN A 49 -0.04 5.39 4.30
CA GLN A 49 1.00 4.78 3.48
C GLN A 49 0.43 3.67 2.59
N ALA A 50 -0.45 2.85 3.14
CA ALA A 50 -1.11 1.79 2.37
C ALA A 50 -1.97 2.39 1.26
N ALA A 51 -2.68 3.47 1.54
CA ALA A 51 -3.51 4.15 0.56
C ALA A 51 -2.66 4.69 -0.61
N LEU A 52 -1.53 5.31 -0.30
CA LEU A 52 -0.62 5.80 -1.33
C LEU A 52 -0.08 4.65 -2.17
N LEU A 53 0.34 3.58 -1.53
CA LEU A 53 0.84 2.39 -2.22
C LEU A 53 -0.24 1.80 -3.14
N PHE A 54 -1.49 1.81 -2.70
CA PHE A 54 -2.60 1.32 -3.51
C PHE A 54 -2.74 2.15 -4.80
N ILE A 55 -2.75 3.47 -4.67
CA ILE A 55 -2.91 4.35 -5.83
C ILE A 55 -1.76 4.15 -6.83
N ILE A 56 -0.54 4.11 -6.32
CA ILE A 56 0.63 3.87 -7.18
C ILE A 56 0.52 2.51 -7.86
N ALA A 57 0.10 1.49 -7.11
CA ALA A 57 -0.04 0.15 -7.66
C ALA A 57 -1.09 0.09 -8.78
N VAL A 58 -2.19 0.82 -8.65
CA VAL A 58 -3.20 0.88 -9.71
C VAL A 58 -2.60 1.46 -10.99
N TYR A 59 -1.84 2.55 -10.87
CA TYR A 59 -1.21 3.16 -12.05
C TYR A 59 -0.15 2.27 -12.68
N ASP A 60 0.54 1.48 -11.87
CA ASP A 60 1.59 0.58 -12.36
C ASP A 60 1.07 -0.76 -12.86
N TYR A 61 -0.20 -1.04 -12.64
CA TYR A 61 -0.76 -2.36 -12.97
C TYR A 61 -0.76 -2.64 -14.47
N GLU A 62 -0.26 -3.82 -14.81
CA GLU A 62 -0.33 -4.36 -16.16
C GLU A 62 -1.03 -5.70 -16.10
N GLU A 63 -2.05 -5.87 -16.93
CA GLU A 63 -2.80 -7.11 -16.96
C GLU A 63 -1.93 -8.27 -17.44
N ARG A 64 -1.94 -9.37 -16.69
CA ARG A 64 -1.20 -10.59 -17.03
C ARG A 64 -2.09 -11.80 -16.80
N PRO A 65 -1.98 -12.84 -17.67
CA PRO A 65 -2.86 -13.99 -17.57
C PRO A 65 -2.79 -14.75 -16.25
N SER A 66 -1.62 -14.77 -15.60
CA SER A 66 -1.40 -15.58 -14.41
C SER A 66 -1.58 -14.83 -13.08
N THR A 67 -1.90 -13.55 -13.14
CA THR A 67 -1.97 -12.72 -11.92
C THR A 67 -3.28 -11.95 -11.85
N SER A 68 -4.05 -12.18 -10.79
CA SER A 68 -5.26 -11.39 -10.55
C SER A 68 -4.88 -10.01 -10.05
N PHE A 69 -5.76 -9.04 -10.28
CA PHE A 69 -5.56 -7.69 -9.76
C PHE A 69 -5.49 -7.70 -8.24
N ALA A 70 -6.40 -8.41 -7.58
CA ALA A 70 -6.42 -8.49 -6.11
C ALA A 70 -5.12 -9.07 -5.57
N GLY A 71 -4.62 -10.13 -6.17
CA GLY A 71 -3.35 -10.74 -5.77
C GLY A 71 -2.17 -9.80 -5.95
N TYR A 72 -2.17 -9.08 -7.07
CA TYR A 72 -1.13 -8.09 -7.35
C TYR A 72 -1.14 -6.96 -6.31
N ILE A 73 -2.33 -6.41 -6.02
CA ILE A 73 -2.46 -5.32 -5.04
C ILE A 73 -1.99 -5.78 -3.66
N LYS A 74 -2.41 -6.97 -3.25
CA LYS A 74 -2.01 -7.52 -1.95
C LYS A 74 -0.49 -7.59 -1.82
N LYS A 75 0.19 -8.10 -2.83
CA LYS A 75 1.65 -8.19 -2.82
C LYS A 75 2.31 -6.81 -2.78
N ARG A 76 1.80 -5.87 -3.57
CA ARG A 76 2.35 -4.51 -3.61
C ARG A 76 2.20 -3.81 -2.26
N ILE A 77 1.03 -3.95 -1.61
CA ILE A 77 0.79 -3.35 -0.30
C ILE A 77 1.67 -4.01 0.76
N ASP A 78 1.69 -5.33 0.81
CA ASP A 78 2.48 -6.05 1.80
C ASP A 78 3.97 -5.72 1.69
N TRP A 79 4.50 -5.72 0.47
CA TRP A 79 5.91 -5.39 0.25
C TRP A 79 6.20 -3.94 0.61
N GLY A 80 5.36 -3.01 0.17
CA GLY A 80 5.56 -1.59 0.43
C GLY A 80 5.51 -1.26 1.92
N LEU A 81 4.57 -1.85 2.65
CA LEU A 81 4.48 -1.64 4.10
C LEU A 81 5.65 -2.27 4.83
N TRP A 82 6.14 -3.42 4.37
CA TRP A 82 7.32 -4.04 4.93
C TRP A 82 8.55 -3.13 4.79
N VAL A 83 8.74 -2.54 3.61
CA VAL A 83 9.84 -1.60 3.37
C VAL A 83 9.70 -0.37 4.28
N TYR A 84 8.48 0.16 4.39
CA TYR A 84 8.19 1.30 5.25
C TYR A 84 8.53 1.00 6.71
N TYR A 85 8.10 -0.16 7.20
CA TYR A 85 8.36 -0.60 8.57
C TYR A 85 9.86 -0.74 8.83
N ARG A 86 10.60 -1.33 7.90
CA ARG A 86 12.05 -1.50 8.04
C ARG A 86 12.77 -0.16 8.15
N LYS A 87 12.37 0.81 7.36
CA LYS A 87 12.95 2.16 7.43
C LYS A 87 12.69 2.82 8.76
N TYR A 88 11.46 2.68 9.25
CA TYR A 88 11.08 3.21 10.56
C TYR A 88 11.94 2.57 11.66
N LEU A 89 12.05 1.25 11.66
CA LEU A 89 12.82 0.51 12.66
C LEU A 89 14.28 0.93 12.65
N LYS A 90 14.86 1.07 11.48
CA LYS A 90 16.24 1.52 11.31
C LYS A 90 16.45 2.90 11.92
N GLN A 91 15.58 3.85 11.61
CA GLN A 91 15.65 5.20 12.18
C GLN A 91 15.56 5.17 13.70
N LYS A 92 14.65 4.36 14.25
CA LYS A 92 14.47 4.25 15.68
C LYS A 92 15.72 3.72 16.37
N ILE A 93 16.38 2.74 15.78
CA ILE A 93 17.63 2.20 16.31
C ILE A 93 18.73 3.26 16.26
N GLU A 94 18.86 3.99 15.16
CA GLU A 94 19.86 5.04 15.02
C GLU A 94 19.68 6.14 16.06
N ILE A 95 18.44 6.57 16.27
CA ILE A 95 18.14 7.62 17.26
C ILE A 95 18.39 7.12 18.68
N SER A 96 17.93 5.90 19.00
CA SER A 96 18.01 5.36 20.36
C SER A 96 19.43 5.02 20.80
N TYR A 97 20.26 4.57 19.88
CA TYR A 97 21.62 4.10 20.20
C TYR A 97 22.73 4.98 19.64
N GLY A 98 22.39 6.04 18.94
CA GLY A 98 23.38 6.89 18.32
C GLY A 98 24.22 6.19 17.24
N LEU A 99 23.69 5.10 16.71
CA LEU A 99 24.37 4.32 15.68
C LEU A 99 23.81 4.63 14.30
N LYS A 100 24.71 4.78 13.35
CA LYS A 100 24.30 4.92 11.97
C LYS A 100 24.43 3.58 11.28
N ILE A 101 23.30 3.00 10.94
CA ILE A 101 23.25 1.71 10.27
C ILE A 101 23.22 1.98 8.77
N GLY A 102 24.27 1.65 8.08
CA GLY A 102 24.45 1.70 6.63
C GLY A 102 23.43 2.46 5.79
N ASN A 103 23.59 2.60 4.55
CA ASN A 103 22.72 3.42 3.71
C ASN A 103 21.28 3.01 3.67
#